data_e7a4e456281d5616a471cd8df17a39ca
#
_entry.id   e7a4e456281d5616a471cd8df17a39ca
#
_cell.length_a   1.000
_cell.length_b   1.000
_cell.length_c   1.000
_cell.angle_alpha   90.00
_cell.angle_beta   90.00
_cell.angle_gamma   90.00
#
_symmetry.space_group_name_H-M   'P 1'
#
loop_
_entity.id
_entity.type
_entity.pdbx_description
1 polymer ?
#
loop_
_entity_poly.entity_id
_entity_poly.type
_entity_poly.pdbx_seq_one_letter_code
_entity_poly.pdbx_strand_id
1 'polypeptide(L)'
;MTPPAAVRRNEIIGVLSLAVDFAIGQAVGYGLRSAIGSMAIAREMGCDEALAAESYYQGLLQASGCNAETDVLNALFGDEILLRQDVARIERADPTQMLALVLSHVGAGREGPAPQAFGDAAYSAIMGAANRVFHSHCETASKLAERLGLSSNVQRNLAQTHERWDGAGLPDKLVGTAIALPVRIATVVHHCIRLGGFLPVEDVITRVQSRSGAAYDPAVVDAVLSRLPVLLIDMDDAAAWESAICDFPPDDVSLSEAELDIACEVLADFIDIKSPAIAGHSRAVSALAEAAGQVAKVTAQERALLRRGGLLHDLGYAAIPGPQRLSHAMSEQGRLHPYYAQRLLHRAPGLAPIGTLIAEHHERLDGSGFHRASRGPDLSTLSRLLSAADCYQTLTETRGRREALTPKQAAQTLREDSRAGSLCGQAVAAVLEAAGQTGRRKKVAHVAGLTAREIEILQALARGGANKYIARELELSPKTVDNHIQSIYAKLGVKTRGGATLFALERGLLQPGKT
;
A
#
# COMPACT_ATOMS: atom_id res chain seq x y z
N MET A 1 -9.92 25.02 22.44
CA MET A 1 -9.79 23.82 21.59
C MET A 1 -9.14 22.73 22.42
N THR A 2 -9.78 21.61 22.59
CA THR A 2 -9.18 20.43 23.22
C THR A 2 -7.99 20.01 22.36
N PRO A 3 -6.82 19.68 22.92
CA PRO A 3 -5.70 19.17 22.13
C PRO A 3 -6.16 17.91 21.36
N PRO A 4 -5.69 17.71 20.12
CA PRO A 4 -6.02 16.50 19.39
C PRO A 4 -5.64 15.27 20.22
N ALA A 5 -6.47 14.24 20.16
CA ALA A 5 -6.18 12.98 20.82
C ALA A 5 -4.81 12.46 20.34
N ALA A 6 -3.99 11.98 21.27
CA ALA A 6 -2.71 11.37 20.90
C ALA A 6 -2.98 10.14 20.02
N VAL A 7 -2.23 10.00 18.93
CA VAL A 7 -2.35 8.84 18.03
C VAL A 7 -1.52 7.70 18.59
N ARG A 8 -2.10 6.53 18.72
CA ARG A 8 -1.41 5.32 19.14
C ARG A 8 -0.85 4.58 17.90
N ARG A 9 0.28 3.90 18.09
CA ARG A 9 0.90 3.11 17.02
C ARG A 9 -0.06 2.08 16.45
N ASN A 10 -0.85 1.43 17.30
CA ASN A 10 -1.80 0.40 16.88
C ASN A 10 -2.94 0.98 16.00
N GLU A 11 -3.33 2.22 16.24
CA GLU A 11 -4.32 2.90 15.36
C GLU A 11 -3.78 3.08 13.94
N ILE A 12 -2.51 3.43 13.77
CA ILE A 12 -1.84 3.50 12.45
C ILE A 12 -1.79 2.12 11.78
N ILE A 13 -1.41 1.10 12.53
CA ILE A 13 -1.33 -0.28 12.03
C ILE A 13 -2.72 -0.78 11.64
N GLY A 14 -3.75 -0.44 12.42
CA GLY A 14 -5.15 -0.72 12.10
C GLY A 14 -5.60 -0.03 10.80
N VAL A 15 -5.28 1.25 10.63
CA VAL A 15 -5.55 1.99 9.37
C VAL A 15 -4.84 1.32 8.19
N LEU A 16 -3.58 0.92 8.34
CA LEU A 16 -2.85 0.16 7.32
C LEU A 16 -3.56 -1.15 6.99
N SER A 17 -3.98 -1.92 8.00
CA SER A 17 -4.70 -3.18 7.81
C SER A 17 -6.02 -2.99 7.05
N LEU A 18 -6.80 -1.97 7.37
CA LEU A 18 -8.03 -1.65 6.63
C LEU A 18 -7.75 -1.22 5.18
N ALA A 19 -6.67 -0.47 4.95
CA ALA A 19 -6.23 -0.12 3.59
C ALA A 19 -5.78 -1.36 2.80
N VAL A 20 -5.14 -2.33 3.48
CA VAL A 20 -4.77 -3.63 2.90
C VAL A 20 -6.02 -4.42 2.52
N ASP A 21 -7.05 -4.48 3.37
CA ASP A 21 -8.31 -5.18 3.06
C ASP A 21 -8.91 -4.67 1.73
N PHE A 22 -8.94 -3.34 1.54
CA PHE A 22 -9.35 -2.76 0.27
C PHE A 22 -8.45 -3.20 -0.90
N ALA A 23 -7.13 -3.14 -0.72
CA ALA A 23 -6.16 -3.45 -1.77
C ALA A 23 -6.19 -4.91 -2.23
N ILE A 24 -6.62 -5.82 -1.36
CA ILE A 24 -6.77 -7.24 -1.69
C ILE A 24 -8.22 -7.66 -1.97
N GLY A 25 -9.15 -6.68 -1.97
CA GLY A 25 -10.56 -6.91 -2.28
C GLY A 25 -11.29 -7.76 -1.25
N GLN A 26 -10.90 -7.71 0.02
CA GLN A 26 -11.59 -8.38 1.13
C GLN A 26 -12.56 -7.43 1.83
N ALA A 27 -13.47 -8.01 2.62
CA ALA A 27 -14.36 -7.24 3.45
C ALA A 27 -13.55 -6.39 4.46
N VAL A 28 -13.99 -5.17 4.71
CA VAL A 28 -13.36 -4.27 5.69
C VAL A 28 -13.36 -4.94 7.07
N GLY A 29 -12.23 -4.88 7.78
CA GLY A 29 -12.05 -5.56 9.06
C GLY A 29 -11.58 -7.02 8.95
N TYR A 30 -11.32 -7.52 7.76
CA TYR A 30 -10.80 -8.86 7.55
C TYR A 30 -9.45 -9.08 8.28
N GLY A 31 -8.50 -8.16 8.13
CA GLY A 31 -7.23 -8.20 8.85
C GLY A 31 -7.40 -8.09 10.36
N LEU A 32 -8.32 -7.25 10.83
CA LEU A 32 -8.63 -7.11 12.26
C LEU A 32 -9.14 -8.41 12.86
N ARG A 33 -10.11 -9.05 12.20
CA ARG A 33 -10.64 -10.37 12.63
C ARG A 33 -9.55 -11.44 12.61
N SER A 34 -8.67 -11.42 11.60
CA SER A 34 -7.54 -12.35 11.52
C SER A 34 -6.57 -12.16 12.69
N ALA A 35 -6.33 -10.93 13.11
CA ALA A 35 -5.48 -10.62 14.26
C ALA A 35 -6.07 -11.15 15.58
N ILE A 36 -7.34 -10.82 15.84
CA ILE A 36 -8.07 -11.31 17.03
C ILE A 36 -8.07 -12.83 17.09
N GLY A 37 -8.43 -13.47 15.96
CA GLY A 37 -8.48 -14.92 15.85
C GLY A 37 -7.12 -15.57 16.06
N SER A 38 -6.05 -15.01 15.46
CA SER A 38 -4.69 -15.55 15.59
C SER A 38 -4.18 -15.47 17.02
N MET A 39 -4.44 -14.35 17.71
CA MET A 39 -4.12 -14.20 19.13
C MET A 39 -4.90 -15.20 20.01
N ALA A 40 -6.20 -15.35 19.75
CA ALA A 40 -7.04 -16.28 20.51
C ALA A 40 -6.57 -17.74 20.36
N ILE A 41 -6.22 -18.16 19.15
CA ILE A 41 -5.68 -19.49 18.89
C ILE A 41 -4.31 -19.69 19.53
N ALA A 42 -3.42 -18.68 19.50
CA ALA A 42 -2.13 -18.77 20.20
C ALA A 42 -2.31 -19.01 21.69
N ARG A 43 -3.23 -18.30 22.35
CA ARG A 43 -3.57 -18.49 23.77
C ARG A 43 -4.19 -19.88 24.02
N GLU A 44 -5.07 -20.36 23.17
CA GLU A 44 -5.67 -21.71 23.23
C GLU A 44 -4.61 -22.80 23.16
N MET A 45 -3.57 -22.59 22.35
CA MET A 45 -2.43 -23.51 22.23
C MET A 45 -1.44 -23.40 23.41
N GLY A 46 -1.73 -22.59 24.43
CA GLY A 46 -0.89 -22.41 25.62
C GLY A 46 0.34 -21.54 25.42
N CYS A 47 0.36 -20.70 24.37
CA CYS A 47 1.43 -19.75 24.13
C CYS A 47 1.42 -18.61 25.16
N ASP A 48 2.59 -18.05 25.45
CA ASP A 48 2.70 -16.85 26.27
C ASP A 48 2.17 -15.60 25.55
N GLU A 49 1.98 -14.51 26.29
CA GLU A 49 1.44 -13.26 25.74
C GLU A 49 2.36 -12.61 24.68
N ALA A 50 3.67 -12.85 24.73
CA ALA A 50 4.59 -12.34 23.72
C ALA A 50 4.34 -13.02 22.36
N LEU A 51 4.18 -14.34 22.34
CA LEU A 51 3.89 -15.10 21.13
C LEU A 51 2.44 -14.86 20.65
N ALA A 52 1.50 -14.65 21.58
CA ALA A 52 0.13 -14.24 21.25
C ALA A 52 0.11 -12.87 20.56
N ALA A 53 0.92 -11.90 21.02
CA ALA A 53 1.09 -10.60 20.39
C ALA A 53 1.76 -10.71 19.00
N GLU A 54 2.78 -11.57 18.83
CA GLU A 54 3.38 -11.84 17.53
C GLU A 54 2.35 -12.43 16.55
N SER A 55 1.49 -13.35 17.02
CA SER A 55 0.41 -13.96 16.23
C SER A 55 -0.65 -12.94 15.82
N TYR A 56 -0.95 -11.98 16.72
CA TYR A 56 -1.82 -10.84 16.42
C TYR A 56 -1.26 -9.98 15.29
N TYR A 57 -0.01 -9.52 15.40
CA TYR A 57 0.60 -8.69 14.36
C TYR A 57 0.78 -9.45 13.04
N GLN A 58 1.04 -10.75 13.08
CA GLN A 58 1.08 -11.58 11.89
C GLN A 58 -0.29 -11.63 11.19
N GLY A 59 -1.37 -11.88 11.93
CA GLY A 59 -2.73 -11.85 11.41
C GLY A 59 -3.14 -10.50 10.81
N LEU A 60 -2.67 -9.41 11.43
CA LEU A 60 -3.02 -8.04 11.03
C LEU A 60 -2.28 -7.58 9.76
N LEU A 61 -1.03 -7.99 9.56
CA LEU A 61 -0.13 -7.39 8.56
C LEU A 61 0.31 -8.35 7.45
N GLN A 62 -0.01 -9.65 7.50
CA GLN A 62 0.51 -10.63 6.54
C GLN A 62 0.22 -10.29 5.06
N ALA A 63 -0.82 -9.52 4.77
CA ALA A 63 -1.14 -9.09 3.40
C ALA A 63 -0.59 -7.70 3.04
N SER A 64 0.11 -7.00 3.95
CA SER A 64 0.58 -5.62 3.73
C SER A 64 1.60 -5.48 2.60
N GLY A 65 2.28 -6.55 2.22
CA GLY A 65 3.19 -6.56 1.08
C GLY A 65 2.55 -6.76 -0.29
N CYS A 66 1.24 -7.03 -0.36
CA CYS A 66 0.57 -7.38 -1.63
C CYS A 66 0.61 -6.27 -2.69
N ASN A 67 0.86 -5.02 -2.30
CA ASN A 67 0.96 -3.91 -3.26
C ASN A 67 2.27 -3.88 -4.06
N ALA A 68 3.31 -4.61 -3.64
CA ALA A 68 4.64 -4.54 -4.22
C ALA A 68 4.72 -4.99 -5.70
N GLU A 69 3.80 -5.83 -6.16
CA GLU A 69 3.77 -6.36 -7.53
C GLU A 69 2.45 -6.04 -8.26
N THR A 70 1.73 -5.02 -7.79
CA THR A 70 0.44 -4.62 -8.37
C THR A 70 0.57 -4.21 -9.84
N ASP A 71 1.65 -3.55 -10.23
CA ASP A 71 1.93 -3.16 -11.61
C ASP A 71 2.09 -4.37 -12.55
N VAL A 72 2.72 -5.44 -12.09
CA VAL A 72 2.87 -6.69 -12.85
C VAL A 72 1.51 -7.36 -13.05
N LEU A 73 0.69 -7.42 -11.99
CA LEU A 73 -0.66 -7.99 -12.07
C LEU A 73 -1.56 -7.16 -13.00
N ASN A 74 -1.49 -5.84 -12.92
CA ASN A 74 -2.26 -4.95 -13.77
C ASN A 74 -1.85 -5.03 -15.25
N ALA A 75 -0.56 -5.17 -15.52
CA ALA A 75 -0.08 -5.34 -16.90
C ALA A 75 -0.59 -6.62 -17.55
N LEU A 76 -0.81 -7.68 -16.76
CA LEU A 76 -1.30 -8.98 -17.21
C LEU A 76 -2.83 -9.09 -17.24
N PHE A 77 -3.51 -8.56 -16.24
CA PHE A 77 -4.92 -8.83 -15.94
C PHE A 77 -5.83 -7.58 -15.94
N GLY A 78 -5.28 -6.37 -15.87
CA GLY A 78 -6.02 -5.12 -15.90
C GLY A 78 -6.61 -4.69 -14.56
N ASP A 79 -7.19 -5.60 -13.76
CA ASP A 79 -7.76 -5.33 -12.44
C ASP A 79 -7.21 -6.32 -11.40
N GLU A 80 -6.24 -5.87 -10.63
CA GLU A 80 -5.57 -6.69 -9.62
C GLU A 80 -6.47 -6.98 -8.40
N ILE A 81 -7.43 -6.10 -8.11
CA ILE A 81 -8.33 -6.29 -6.97
C ILE A 81 -9.30 -7.42 -7.27
N LEU A 82 -9.94 -7.37 -8.44
CA LEU A 82 -10.85 -8.43 -8.90
C LEU A 82 -10.12 -9.77 -9.01
N LEU A 83 -8.92 -9.77 -9.59
CA LEU A 83 -8.09 -10.98 -9.66
C LEU A 83 -7.84 -11.58 -8.27
N ARG A 84 -7.47 -10.77 -7.29
CA ARG A 84 -7.21 -11.21 -5.91
C ARG A 84 -8.46 -11.77 -5.23
N GLN A 85 -9.62 -11.17 -5.47
CA GLN A 85 -10.92 -11.68 -5.00
C GLN A 85 -11.20 -13.08 -5.57
N ASP A 86 -11.00 -13.28 -6.85
CA ASP A 86 -11.29 -14.56 -7.51
C ASP A 86 -10.26 -15.64 -7.17
N VAL A 87 -8.94 -15.26 -7.05
CA VAL A 87 -7.90 -16.15 -6.51
C VAL A 87 -8.26 -16.61 -5.09
N ALA A 88 -8.95 -15.79 -4.31
CA ALA A 88 -9.37 -16.15 -2.96
C ALA A 88 -10.43 -17.28 -2.93
N ARG A 89 -11.20 -17.45 -4.01
CA ARG A 89 -12.30 -18.41 -4.13
C ARG A 89 -11.88 -19.78 -4.64
N ILE A 90 -10.73 -19.88 -5.30
CA ILE A 90 -10.26 -21.12 -5.93
C ILE A 90 -9.27 -21.89 -5.04
N GLU A 91 -9.04 -23.15 -5.40
CA GLU A 91 -7.96 -23.95 -4.84
C GLU A 91 -6.65 -23.64 -5.60
N ARG A 92 -5.75 -22.86 -4.95
CA ARG A 92 -4.48 -22.42 -5.58
C ARG A 92 -3.55 -23.58 -5.95
N ALA A 93 -3.68 -24.73 -5.28
CA ALA A 93 -2.90 -25.92 -5.58
C ALA A 93 -3.47 -26.72 -6.76
N ASP A 94 -4.67 -26.40 -7.24
CA ASP A 94 -5.28 -27.02 -8.41
C ASP A 94 -4.87 -26.26 -9.70
N PRO A 95 -4.00 -26.84 -10.54
CA PRO A 95 -3.54 -26.19 -11.77
C PRO A 95 -4.68 -25.88 -12.74
N THR A 96 -5.73 -26.70 -12.75
CA THR A 96 -6.89 -26.55 -13.65
C THR A 96 -7.70 -25.31 -13.28
N GLN A 97 -8.01 -25.15 -11.98
CA GLN A 97 -8.70 -23.96 -11.49
C GLN A 97 -7.87 -22.69 -11.69
N MET A 98 -6.56 -22.77 -11.43
CA MET A 98 -5.65 -21.65 -11.62
C MET A 98 -5.56 -21.25 -13.10
N LEU A 99 -5.44 -22.22 -14.02
CA LEU A 99 -5.41 -21.93 -15.46
C LEU A 99 -6.73 -21.31 -15.93
N ALA A 100 -7.88 -21.87 -15.50
CA ALA A 100 -9.20 -21.33 -15.84
C ALA A 100 -9.35 -19.88 -15.35
N LEU A 101 -8.88 -19.57 -14.14
CA LEU A 101 -8.86 -18.22 -13.60
C LEU A 101 -7.98 -17.28 -14.44
N VAL A 102 -6.77 -17.70 -14.77
CA VAL A 102 -5.85 -16.91 -15.61
C VAL A 102 -6.50 -16.61 -16.96
N LEU A 103 -7.11 -17.61 -17.61
CA LEU A 103 -7.78 -17.44 -18.90
C LEU A 103 -8.99 -16.50 -18.83
N SER A 104 -9.74 -16.49 -17.71
CA SER A 104 -10.90 -15.61 -17.55
C SER A 104 -10.53 -14.13 -17.34
N HIS A 105 -9.32 -13.84 -16.83
CA HIS A 105 -8.86 -12.48 -16.57
C HIS A 105 -7.91 -11.95 -17.65
N VAL A 106 -7.21 -12.83 -18.36
CA VAL A 106 -6.30 -12.44 -19.43
C VAL A 106 -7.10 -11.82 -20.59
N GLY A 107 -6.85 -10.55 -20.85
CA GLY A 107 -7.55 -9.79 -21.89
C GLY A 107 -8.81 -9.06 -21.41
N ALA A 108 -9.13 -9.06 -20.13
CA ALA A 108 -10.15 -8.18 -19.58
C ALA A 108 -9.80 -6.72 -19.95
N GLY A 109 -10.64 -6.08 -20.81
CA GLY A 109 -10.38 -4.75 -21.37
C GLY A 109 -9.75 -4.74 -22.77
N ARG A 110 -9.53 -5.89 -23.41
CA ARG A 110 -9.16 -5.99 -24.84
C ARG A 110 -10.36 -6.46 -25.67
N GLU A 111 -10.56 -5.86 -26.85
CA GLU A 111 -11.57 -6.33 -27.79
C GLU A 111 -11.13 -7.67 -28.42
N GLY A 112 -11.93 -8.72 -28.24
CA GLY A 112 -11.77 -10.05 -28.82
C GLY A 112 -11.38 -11.15 -27.81
N PRO A 113 -11.67 -12.43 -28.10
CA PRO A 113 -11.29 -13.55 -27.27
C PRO A 113 -9.76 -13.70 -27.24
N ALA A 114 -9.17 -13.82 -26.03
CA ALA A 114 -7.74 -14.06 -25.90
C ALA A 114 -7.39 -15.44 -26.48
N PRO A 115 -6.38 -15.57 -27.36
CA PRO A 115 -5.93 -16.87 -27.84
C PRO A 115 -5.45 -17.72 -26.65
N GLN A 116 -5.75 -19.02 -26.65
CA GLN A 116 -5.33 -19.95 -25.61
C GLN A 116 -3.81 -19.95 -25.39
N ALA A 117 -3.04 -19.79 -26.48
CA ALA A 117 -1.59 -19.63 -26.43
C ALA A 117 -1.11 -18.42 -25.60
N PHE A 118 -1.92 -17.34 -25.53
CA PHE A 118 -1.61 -16.18 -24.68
C PHE A 118 -1.87 -16.50 -23.21
N GLY A 119 -2.91 -17.28 -22.90
CA GLY A 119 -3.20 -17.76 -21.53
C GLY A 119 -2.11 -18.67 -21.01
N ASP A 120 -1.62 -19.62 -21.81
CA ASP A 120 -0.53 -20.53 -21.45
C ASP A 120 0.79 -19.77 -21.21
N ALA A 121 1.09 -18.77 -22.03
CA ALA A 121 2.25 -17.92 -21.88
C ALA A 121 2.16 -17.05 -20.61
N ALA A 122 0.97 -16.50 -20.32
CA ALA A 122 0.72 -15.74 -19.08
C ALA A 122 0.82 -16.63 -17.85
N TYR A 123 0.24 -17.84 -17.88
CA TYR A 123 0.36 -18.81 -16.79
C TYR A 123 1.82 -19.17 -16.52
N SER A 124 2.59 -19.49 -17.57
CA SER A 124 4.02 -19.81 -17.43
C SER A 124 4.83 -18.62 -16.90
N ALA A 125 4.51 -17.40 -17.33
CA ALA A 125 5.15 -16.19 -16.83
C ALA A 125 4.85 -15.94 -15.35
N ILE A 126 3.61 -16.16 -14.91
CA ILE A 126 3.18 -16.03 -13.52
C ILE A 126 3.89 -17.06 -12.65
N MET A 127 3.88 -18.34 -13.05
CA MET A 127 4.55 -19.40 -12.29
C MET A 127 6.06 -19.18 -12.22
N GLY A 128 6.68 -18.72 -13.30
CA GLY A 128 8.09 -18.35 -13.33
C GLY A 128 8.43 -17.09 -12.51
N ALA A 129 7.45 -16.21 -12.30
CA ALA A 129 7.61 -15.01 -11.46
C ALA A 129 7.24 -15.25 -9.98
N ALA A 130 6.51 -16.32 -9.66
CA ALA A 130 5.92 -16.54 -8.34
C ALA A 130 6.92 -16.38 -7.18
N ASN A 131 8.11 -16.96 -7.30
CA ASN A 131 9.13 -16.83 -6.25
C ASN A 131 9.53 -15.36 -6.02
N ARG A 132 9.71 -14.57 -7.08
CA ARG A 132 10.05 -13.14 -6.96
C ARG A 132 8.90 -12.33 -6.35
N VAL A 133 7.67 -12.63 -6.76
CA VAL A 133 6.45 -11.98 -6.24
C VAL A 133 6.33 -12.24 -4.74
N PHE A 134 6.41 -13.47 -4.29
CA PHE A 134 6.30 -13.81 -2.87
C PHE A 134 7.46 -13.26 -2.03
N HIS A 135 8.67 -13.26 -2.55
CA HIS A 135 9.80 -12.58 -1.90
C HIS A 135 9.54 -11.08 -1.73
N SER A 136 9.04 -10.42 -2.78
CA SER A 136 8.72 -8.99 -2.75
C SER A 136 7.62 -8.68 -1.73
N HIS A 137 6.58 -9.52 -1.65
CA HIS A 137 5.53 -9.38 -0.64
C HIS A 137 6.09 -9.46 0.78
N CYS A 138 6.84 -10.52 1.07
CA CYS A 138 7.40 -10.78 2.40
C CYS A 138 8.38 -9.67 2.82
N GLU A 139 9.29 -9.27 1.93
CA GLU A 139 10.26 -8.21 2.21
C GLU A 139 9.56 -6.86 2.44
N THR A 140 8.56 -6.53 1.62
CA THR A 140 7.78 -5.29 1.77
C THR A 140 7.04 -5.26 3.10
N ALA A 141 6.31 -6.32 3.46
CA ALA A 141 5.60 -6.41 4.75
C ALA A 141 6.56 -6.27 5.94
N SER A 142 7.70 -6.96 5.90
CA SER A 142 8.74 -6.89 6.93
C SER A 142 9.31 -5.48 7.07
N LYS A 143 9.57 -4.78 5.95
CA LYS A 143 10.09 -3.40 5.96
C LYS A 143 9.08 -2.38 6.46
N LEU A 144 7.80 -2.51 6.11
CA LEU A 144 6.75 -1.65 6.66
C LEU A 144 6.64 -1.83 8.19
N ALA A 145 6.70 -3.08 8.68
CA ALA A 145 6.68 -3.40 10.10
C ALA A 145 7.92 -2.84 10.85
N GLU A 146 9.12 -2.93 10.25
CA GLU A 146 10.35 -2.34 10.79
C GLU A 146 10.18 -0.83 11.00
N ARG A 147 9.70 -0.11 10.00
CA ARG A 147 9.52 1.35 10.06
C ARG A 147 8.41 1.78 11.00
N LEU A 148 7.41 0.94 11.25
CA LEU A 148 6.39 1.14 12.29
C LEU A 148 6.88 0.78 13.69
N GLY A 149 8.14 0.39 13.86
CA GLY A 149 8.76 0.09 15.16
C GLY A 149 8.30 -1.23 15.77
N LEU A 150 7.84 -2.20 14.96
CA LEU A 150 7.49 -3.54 15.42
C LEU A 150 8.75 -4.38 15.68
N SER A 151 8.63 -5.37 16.56
CA SER A 151 9.76 -6.20 16.99
C SER A 151 10.41 -6.97 15.84
N SER A 152 11.69 -7.30 15.99
CA SER A 152 12.42 -8.12 15.00
C SER A 152 11.81 -9.51 14.80
N ASN A 153 11.07 -10.04 15.78
CA ASN A 153 10.33 -11.29 15.64
C ASN A 153 9.17 -11.12 14.66
N VAL A 154 8.35 -10.07 14.83
CA VAL A 154 7.24 -9.77 13.91
C VAL A 154 7.78 -9.56 12.49
N GLN A 155 8.88 -8.83 12.32
CA GLN A 155 9.52 -8.62 11.02
C GLN A 155 9.93 -9.95 10.37
N ARG A 156 10.57 -10.86 11.14
CA ARG A 156 10.95 -12.20 10.65
C ARG A 156 9.74 -13.09 10.34
N ASN A 157 8.69 -13.00 11.14
CA ASN A 157 7.46 -13.75 10.92
C ASN A 157 6.79 -13.31 9.60
N LEU A 158 6.68 -12.00 9.34
CA LEU A 158 6.15 -11.46 8.08
C LEU A 158 6.95 -11.90 6.85
N ALA A 159 8.27 -12.09 6.99
CA ALA A 159 9.11 -12.62 5.94
C ALA A 159 8.79 -14.08 5.56
N GLN A 160 8.06 -14.83 6.41
CA GLN A 160 7.68 -16.23 6.20
C GLN A 160 6.21 -16.43 5.78
N THR A 161 5.47 -15.36 5.52
CA THR A 161 3.99 -15.38 5.35
C THR A 161 3.48 -16.41 4.33
N HIS A 162 4.26 -16.74 3.30
CA HIS A 162 3.87 -17.66 2.24
C HIS A 162 4.52 -19.04 2.35
N GLU A 163 5.17 -19.34 3.46
CA GLU A 163 5.68 -20.67 3.74
C GLU A 163 4.55 -21.67 3.98
N ARG A 164 4.82 -22.94 3.71
CA ARG A 164 3.88 -24.07 3.86
C ARG A 164 4.51 -25.16 4.69
N TRP A 165 3.68 -25.84 5.47
CA TRP A 165 4.11 -26.93 6.36
C TRP A 165 4.92 -28.02 5.64
N ASP A 166 4.54 -28.36 4.42
CA ASP A 166 5.17 -29.38 3.57
C ASP A 166 6.47 -28.91 2.86
N GLY A 167 6.89 -27.66 3.03
CA GLY A 167 8.05 -27.07 2.36
C GLY A 167 7.82 -26.70 0.89
N ALA A 168 6.58 -26.81 0.40
CA ALA A 168 6.22 -26.33 -0.93
C ALA A 168 5.92 -24.83 -0.95
N GLY A 169 6.12 -24.13 0.18
CA GLY A 169 5.95 -22.69 0.34
C GLY A 169 7.09 -21.87 -0.24
N LEU A 170 6.99 -20.56 -0.10
CA LEU A 170 7.94 -19.56 -0.59
C LEU A 170 8.08 -18.46 0.48
N PRO A 171 9.19 -17.75 0.59
CA PRO A 171 10.31 -17.75 -0.36
C PRO A 171 11.41 -18.78 -0.06
N ASP A 172 11.58 -19.19 1.20
CA ASP A 172 12.76 -19.93 1.67
C ASP A 172 12.52 -21.44 1.74
N LYS A 173 11.30 -21.92 1.45
CA LYS A 173 10.88 -23.32 1.48
C LYS A 173 11.09 -23.99 2.84
N LEU A 174 10.75 -23.26 3.90
CA LEU A 174 10.82 -23.77 5.26
C LEU A 174 9.83 -24.93 5.45
N VAL A 175 10.23 -25.92 6.28
CA VAL A 175 9.43 -27.13 6.52
C VAL A 175 9.05 -27.24 7.99
N GLY A 176 7.79 -27.56 8.25
CA GLY A 176 7.30 -27.92 9.57
C GLY A 176 7.54 -26.83 10.61
N THR A 177 8.18 -27.18 11.71
CA THR A 177 8.46 -26.27 12.84
C THR A 177 9.57 -25.24 12.57
N ALA A 178 10.25 -25.30 11.42
CA ALA A 178 11.14 -24.22 10.99
C ALA A 178 10.36 -22.93 10.64
N ILE A 179 9.07 -23.08 10.31
CA ILE A 179 8.15 -21.94 10.16
C ILE A 179 7.75 -21.47 11.55
N ALA A 180 7.86 -20.17 11.80
CA ALA A 180 7.45 -19.60 13.08
C ALA A 180 5.99 -19.90 13.42
N LEU A 181 5.70 -20.22 14.68
CA LEU A 181 4.33 -20.58 15.11
C LEU A 181 3.29 -19.49 14.83
N PRO A 182 3.58 -18.18 15.02
CA PRO A 182 2.66 -17.11 14.62
C PRO A 182 2.25 -17.16 13.15
N VAL A 183 3.18 -17.50 12.25
CA VAL A 183 2.88 -17.65 10.81
C VAL A 183 1.95 -18.83 10.55
N ARG A 184 2.25 -19.99 11.16
CA ARG A 184 1.41 -21.19 11.03
C ARG A 184 -0.01 -20.94 11.50
N ILE A 185 -0.18 -20.26 12.66
CA ILE A 185 -1.49 -19.90 13.23
C ILE A 185 -2.22 -18.93 12.29
N ALA A 186 -1.60 -17.79 11.97
CA ALA A 186 -2.24 -16.75 11.17
C ALA A 186 -2.64 -17.27 9.77
N THR A 187 -1.86 -18.16 9.17
CA THR A 187 -2.18 -18.75 7.86
C THR A 187 -3.49 -19.53 7.89
N VAL A 188 -3.73 -20.36 8.91
CA VAL A 188 -4.97 -21.17 9.02
C VAL A 188 -6.15 -20.27 9.38
N VAL A 189 -6.00 -19.38 10.37
CA VAL A 189 -7.06 -18.45 10.80
C VAL A 189 -7.51 -17.58 9.64
N HIS A 190 -6.56 -16.97 8.93
CA HIS A 190 -6.81 -16.11 7.78
C HIS A 190 -7.56 -16.83 6.66
N HIS A 191 -7.20 -18.09 6.38
CA HIS A 191 -7.92 -18.92 5.42
C HIS A 191 -9.34 -19.26 5.87
N CYS A 192 -9.54 -19.61 7.14
CA CYS A 192 -10.87 -19.89 7.68
C CYS A 192 -11.80 -18.67 7.56
N ILE A 193 -11.36 -17.49 7.99
CA ILE A 193 -12.15 -16.26 7.92
C ILE A 193 -12.49 -15.93 6.47
N ARG A 194 -11.51 -16.04 5.56
CA ARG A 194 -11.72 -15.80 4.14
C ARG A 194 -12.74 -16.76 3.53
N LEU A 195 -12.59 -18.06 3.77
CA LEU A 195 -13.48 -19.08 3.24
C LEU A 195 -14.90 -18.93 3.81
N GLY A 196 -15.03 -18.62 5.10
CA GLY A 196 -16.32 -18.40 5.77
C GLY A 196 -17.09 -17.20 5.22
N GLY A 197 -16.43 -16.26 4.51
CA GLY A 197 -17.10 -15.16 3.82
C GLY A 197 -17.93 -15.59 2.59
N PHE A 198 -17.79 -16.83 2.10
CA PHE A 198 -18.49 -17.31 0.91
C PHE A 198 -18.82 -18.81 0.90
N LEU A 199 -18.41 -19.57 1.91
CA LEU A 199 -18.71 -21.01 2.04
C LEU A 199 -19.45 -21.30 3.32
N PRO A 200 -20.33 -22.34 3.34
CA PRO A 200 -20.86 -22.92 4.56
C PRO A 200 -19.74 -23.45 5.48
N VAL A 201 -19.99 -23.47 6.78
CA VAL A 201 -19.02 -23.88 7.81
C VAL A 201 -18.48 -25.29 7.55
N GLU A 202 -19.33 -26.23 7.13
CA GLU A 202 -18.97 -27.62 6.83
C GLU A 202 -17.96 -27.72 5.69
N ASP A 203 -18.12 -26.87 4.67
CA ASP A 203 -17.19 -26.80 3.54
C ASP A 203 -15.86 -26.16 3.95
N VAL A 204 -15.88 -25.17 4.84
CA VAL A 204 -14.66 -24.59 5.42
C VAL A 204 -13.88 -25.67 6.19
N ILE A 205 -14.56 -26.44 7.05
CA ILE A 205 -13.98 -27.56 7.82
C ILE A 205 -13.31 -28.54 6.85
N THR A 206 -14.05 -29.00 5.85
CA THR A 206 -13.58 -29.99 4.87
C THR A 206 -12.34 -29.52 4.14
N ARG A 207 -12.33 -28.25 3.67
CA ARG A 207 -11.18 -27.67 2.97
C ARG A 207 -9.96 -27.48 3.86
N VAL A 208 -10.14 -27.06 5.09
CA VAL A 208 -9.04 -26.86 6.02
C VAL A 208 -8.43 -28.20 6.42
N GLN A 209 -9.26 -29.21 6.72
CA GLN A 209 -8.81 -30.56 7.04
C GLN A 209 -8.05 -31.21 5.89
N SER A 210 -8.50 -31.06 4.64
CA SER A 210 -7.83 -31.65 3.48
C SER A 210 -6.42 -31.10 3.24
N ARG A 211 -6.06 -29.99 3.87
CA ARG A 211 -4.73 -29.34 3.78
C ARG A 211 -3.85 -29.57 5.00
N SER A 212 -4.37 -30.24 6.02
CA SER A 212 -3.61 -30.62 7.22
C SER A 212 -2.44 -31.54 6.86
N GLY A 213 -1.26 -31.24 7.39
CA GLY A 213 -0.02 -31.97 7.05
C GLY A 213 0.59 -31.61 5.69
N ALA A 214 -0.14 -30.91 4.83
CA ALA A 214 0.36 -30.36 3.57
C ALA A 214 0.63 -28.86 3.70
N ALA A 215 -0.35 -28.02 3.40
CA ALA A 215 -0.17 -26.57 3.53
C ALA A 215 -0.14 -26.11 5.00
N TYR A 216 -0.84 -26.79 5.89
CA TYR A 216 -1.08 -26.38 7.27
C TYR A 216 -0.47 -27.33 8.30
N ASP A 217 -0.03 -26.76 9.41
CA ASP A 217 0.35 -27.49 10.61
C ASP A 217 -0.86 -28.24 11.19
N PRO A 218 -0.81 -29.57 11.35
CA PRO A 218 -1.92 -30.35 11.90
C PRO A 218 -2.38 -29.89 13.30
N ALA A 219 -1.45 -29.57 14.18
CA ALA A 219 -1.78 -29.12 15.54
C ALA A 219 -2.50 -27.74 15.52
N VAL A 220 -2.14 -26.87 14.61
CA VAL A 220 -2.83 -25.58 14.41
C VAL A 220 -4.22 -25.80 13.81
N VAL A 221 -4.35 -26.73 12.83
CA VAL A 221 -5.66 -27.07 12.25
C VAL A 221 -6.62 -27.54 13.35
N ASP A 222 -6.19 -28.46 14.21
CA ASP A 222 -7.03 -28.98 15.32
C ASP A 222 -7.48 -27.84 16.26
N ALA A 223 -6.55 -26.95 16.65
CA ALA A 223 -6.85 -25.81 17.51
C ALA A 223 -7.84 -24.83 16.85
N VAL A 224 -7.64 -24.50 15.56
CA VAL A 224 -8.51 -23.58 14.82
C VAL A 224 -9.91 -24.16 14.63
N LEU A 225 -10.02 -25.44 14.26
CA LEU A 225 -11.32 -26.07 14.03
C LEU A 225 -12.14 -26.20 15.32
N SER A 226 -11.49 -26.36 16.49
CA SER A 226 -12.20 -26.36 17.80
C SER A 226 -12.87 -25.00 18.08
N ARG A 227 -12.39 -23.92 17.52
CA ARG A 227 -12.89 -22.56 17.70
C ARG A 227 -13.56 -21.96 16.47
N LEU A 228 -13.68 -22.72 15.39
CA LEU A 228 -14.16 -22.22 14.10
C LEU A 228 -15.51 -21.48 14.19
N PRO A 229 -16.53 -21.95 14.92
CA PRO A 229 -17.79 -21.22 15.04
C PRO A 229 -17.61 -19.80 15.59
N VAL A 230 -16.68 -19.61 16.54
CA VAL A 230 -16.39 -18.28 17.13
C VAL A 230 -15.58 -17.43 16.16
N LEU A 231 -14.65 -18.00 15.42
CA LEU A 231 -13.84 -17.28 14.43
C LEU A 231 -14.67 -16.78 13.24
N LEU A 232 -15.76 -17.47 12.92
CA LEU A 232 -16.65 -17.11 11.82
C LEU A 232 -17.83 -16.23 12.23
N ILE A 233 -17.96 -15.85 13.51
CA ILE A 233 -18.95 -14.87 13.93
C ILE A 233 -18.71 -13.58 13.15
N ASP A 234 -19.76 -13.11 12.48
CA ASP A 234 -19.71 -11.84 11.77
C ASP A 234 -19.66 -10.70 12.78
N MET A 235 -18.53 -10.01 12.80
CA MET A 235 -18.31 -8.80 13.58
C MET A 235 -18.43 -7.62 12.63
N ASP A 236 -19.24 -6.64 13.00
CA ASP A 236 -19.21 -5.38 12.25
C ASP A 236 -17.84 -4.67 12.37
N ASP A 237 -17.58 -3.75 11.46
CA ASP A 237 -16.30 -3.05 11.39
C ASP A 237 -15.94 -2.30 12.69
N ALA A 238 -16.95 -1.79 13.41
CA ALA A 238 -16.73 -1.02 14.63
C ALA A 238 -16.33 -1.95 15.78
N ALA A 239 -17.03 -3.08 15.93
CA ALA A 239 -16.70 -4.09 16.95
C ALA A 239 -15.33 -4.72 16.68
N ALA A 240 -14.99 -5.00 15.41
CA ALA A 240 -13.67 -5.51 15.03
C ALA A 240 -12.55 -4.48 15.35
N TRP A 241 -12.80 -3.20 15.09
CA TRP A 241 -11.87 -2.13 15.44
C TRP A 241 -11.67 -2.02 16.95
N GLU A 242 -12.76 -1.96 17.72
CA GLU A 242 -12.71 -1.86 19.18
C GLU A 242 -11.90 -3.01 19.77
N SER A 243 -12.24 -4.25 19.45
CA SER A 243 -11.56 -5.44 19.97
C SER A 243 -10.10 -5.54 19.53
N ALA A 244 -9.79 -5.22 18.26
CA ALA A 244 -8.43 -5.37 17.77
C ALA A 244 -7.52 -4.20 18.15
N ILE A 245 -8.01 -2.98 18.11
CA ILE A 245 -7.17 -1.79 18.17
C ILE A 245 -7.29 -1.05 19.50
N CYS A 246 -8.49 -1.00 20.10
CA CYS A 246 -8.70 -0.27 21.36
C CYS A 246 -8.39 -1.14 22.57
N ASP A 247 -8.75 -2.42 22.54
CA ASP A 247 -8.58 -3.34 23.66
C ASP A 247 -7.20 -4.02 23.69
N PHE A 248 -6.47 -4.04 22.57
CA PHE A 248 -5.19 -4.74 22.43
C PHE A 248 -4.21 -4.00 21.50
N PRO A 249 -2.88 -4.11 21.73
CA PRO A 249 -2.20 -4.65 22.91
C PRO A 249 -2.23 -3.67 24.10
N PRO A 250 -2.16 -4.15 25.35
CA PRO A 250 -2.24 -3.30 26.53
C PRO A 250 -1.08 -2.29 26.64
N ASP A 251 0.06 -2.58 26.02
CA ASP A 251 1.26 -1.73 26.02
C ASP A 251 1.38 -0.87 24.75
N ASP A 252 0.24 -0.52 24.11
CA ASP A 252 0.26 0.31 22.92
C ASP A 252 0.79 1.72 23.20
N VAL A 253 1.74 2.16 22.38
CA VAL A 253 2.51 3.39 22.59
C VAL A 253 1.88 4.55 21.83
N SER A 254 1.66 5.66 22.54
CA SER A 254 1.34 6.94 21.90
C SER A 254 2.55 7.44 21.11
N LEU A 255 2.34 7.78 19.84
CA LEU A 255 3.38 8.27 18.96
C LEU A 255 3.74 9.73 19.27
N SER A 256 5.01 10.03 19.32
CA SER A 256 5.51 11.40 19.23
C SER A 256 5.20 12.00 17.84
N GLU A 257 5.29 13.32 17.69
CA GLU A 257 5.08 14.01 16.41
C GLU A 257 6.01 13.47 15.30
N ALA A 258 7.27 13.17 15.64
CA ALA A 258 8.23 12.61 14.69
C ALA A 258 7.90 11.17 14.29
N GLU A 259 7.47 10.33 15.23
CA GLU A 259 7.04 8.96 14.94
C GLU A 259 5.74 8.94 14.14
N LEU A 260 4.81 9.87 14.40
CA LEU A 260 3.60 10.02 13.61
C LEU A 260 3.92 10.45 12.17
N ASP A 261 4.90 11.33 11.97
CA ASP A 261 5.34 11.70 10.63
C ASP A 261 5.92 10.47 9.88
N ILE A 262 6.76 9.66 10.52
CA ILE A 262 7.27 8.40 9.95
C ILE A 262 6.13 7.43 9.63
N ALA A 263 5.15 7.30 10.52
CA ALA A 263 4.01 6.44 10.31
C ALA A 263 3.14 6.89 9.12
N CYS A 264 2.91 8.20 8.96
CA CYS A 264 2.25 8.76 7.77
C CYS A 264 3.05 8.48 6.49
N GLU A 265 4.39 8.56 6.54
CA GLU A 265 5.24 8.20 5.42
C GLU A 265 5.14 6.72 5.05
N VAL A 266 5.01 5.82 6.02
CA VAL A 266 4.80 4.38 5.79
C VAL A 266 3.49 4.14 5.05
N LEU A 267 2.39 4.80 5.46
CA LEU A 267 1.10 4.71 4.78
C LEU A 267 1.17 5.29 3.35
N ALA A 268 1.88 6.39 3.15
CA ALA A 268 2.11 6.98 1.83
C ALA A 268 2.89 6.02 0.92
N ASP A 269 3.96 5.42 1.42
CA ASP A 269 4.79 4.48 0.66
C ASP A 269 4.02 3.20 0.32
N PHE A 270 3.16 2.72 1.23
CA PHE A 270 2.26 1.59 0.95
C PHE A 270 1.36 1.85 -0.26
N ILE A 271 0.85 3.06 -0.43
CA ILE A 271 -0.01 3.37 -1.57
C ILE A 271 0.79 3.76 -2.82
N ASP A 272 1.94 4.42 -2.67
CA ASP A 272 2.77 4.82 -3.80
C ASP A 272 3.40 3.61 -4.50
N ILE A 273 3.77 2.55 -3.77
CA ILE A 273 4.33 1.32 -4.35
C ILE A 273 3.31 0.58 -5.25
N LYS A 274 2.01 0.80 -5.05
CA LYS A 274 0.94 0.27 -5.91
C LYS A 274 1.00 0.84 -7.35
N SER A 275 1.58 2.03 -7.52
CA SER A 275 1.69 2.73 -8.80
C SER A 275 3.12 3.25 -9.01
N PRO A 276 4.10 2.38 -9.32
CA PRO A 276 5.51 2.75 -9.36
C PRO A 276 5.83 3.93 -10.28
N ALA A 277 5.07 4.12 -11.36
CA ALA A 277 5.27 5.22 -12.30
C ALA A 277 5.18 6.63 -11.65
N ILE A 278 4.45 6.74 -10.55
CA ILE A 278 4.30 7.97 -9.77
C ILE A 278 4.81 7.82 -8.33
N ALA A 279 5.70 6.85 -8.10
CA ALA A 279 6.29 6.65 -6.79
C ALA A 279 6.98 7.92 -6.28
N GLY A 280 6.66 8.31 -5.04
CA GLY A 280 7.11 9.58 -4.45
C GLY A 280 6.17 10.78 -4.65
N HIS A 281 5.05 10.60 -5.33
CA HIS A 281 4.03 11.64 -5.50
C HIS A 281 3.54 12.18 -4.15
N SER A 282 3.11 11.31 -3.25
CA SER A 282 2.60 11.68 -1.94
C SER A 282 3.62 12.50 -1.12
N ARG A 283 4.90 12.12 -1.16
CA ARG A 283 5.98 12.87 -0.52
C ARG A 283 6.22 14.24 -1.16
N ALA A 284 6.13 14.34 -2.48
CA ALA A 284 6.30 15.59 -3.21
C ALA A 284 5.15 16.57 -2.93
N VAL A 285 3.91 16.10 -2.93
CA VAL A 285 2.73 16.90 -2.54
C VAL A 285 2.87 17.37 -1.09
N SER A 286 3.28 16.50 -0.18
CA SER A 286 3.51 16.81 1.23
C SER A 286 4.51 17.96 1.41
N ALA A 287 5.68 17.85 0.79
CA ALA A 287 6.72 18.86 0.88
C ALA A 287 6.28 20.20 0.29
N LEU A 288 5.56 20.18 -0.85
CA LEU A 288 5.06 21.38 -1.51
C LEU A 288 3.94 22.04 -0.71
N ALA A 289 3.00 21.27 -0.15
CA ALA A 289 1.90 21.79 0.64
C ALA A 289 2.40 22.43 1.95
N GLU A 290 3.36 21.79 2.65
CA GLU A 290 4.00 22.35 3.83
C GLU A 290 4.74 23.67 3.52
N ALA A 291 5.52 23.70 2.44
CA ALA A 291 6.24 24.91 2.00
C ALA A 291 5.27 26.04 1.59
N ALA A 292 4.16 25.70 0.89
CA ALA A 292 3.12 26.67 0.56
C ALA A 292 2.41 27.19 1.82
N GLY A 293 2.21 26.35 2.83
CA GLY A 293 1.71 26.75 4.14
C GLY A 293 2.65 27.74 4.85
N GLN A 294 3.96 27.58 4.71
CA GLN A 294 4.92 28.54 5.23
C GLN A 294 4.82 29.89 4.52
N VAL A 295 4.70 29.90 3.19
CA VAL A 295 4.47 31.12 2.40
C VAL A 295 3.15 31.80 2.79
N ALA A 296 2.09 31.03 2.97
CA ALA A 296 0.78 31.50 3.41
C ALA A 296 0.73 31.90 4.90
N LYS A 297 1.82 31.75 5.64
CA LYS A 297 1.98 32.10 7.07
C LYS A 297 0.99 31.38 7.99
N VAL A 298 0.58 30.15 7.65
CA VAL A 298 -0.21 29.32 8.57
C VAL A 298 0.65 28.86 9.76
N THR A 299 0.02 28.48 10.85
CA THR A 299 0.69 28.06 12.09
C THR A 299 1.58 26.81 11.87
N ALA A 300 2.49 26.54 12.80
CA ALA A 300 3.33 25.34 12.75
C ALA A 300 2.48 24.04 12.79
N GLN A 301 1.40 24.04 13.58
CA GLN A 301 0.47 22.91 13.67
C GLN A 301 -0.29 22.70 12.34
N GLU A 302 -0.74 23.76 11.70
CA GLU A 302 -1.40 23.69 10.39
C GLU A 302 -0.42 23.23 9.29
N ARG A 303 0.87 23.62 9.35
CA ARG A 303 1.89 23.10 8.43
C ARG A 303 2.14 21.60 8.62
N ALA A 304 2.18 21.12 9.87
CA ALA A 304 2.26 19.69 10.14
C ALA A 304 1.03 18.94 9.59
N LEU A 305 -0.16 19.52 9.72
CA LEU A 305 -1.38 18.97 9.15
C LEU A 305 -1.33 18.93 7.61
N LEU A 306 -0.83 19.99 6.95
CA LEU A 306 -0.62 20.02 5.49
C LEU A 306 0.41 18.96 5.05
N ARG A 307 1.52 18.80 5.77
CA ARG A 307 2.53 17.77 5.49
C ARG A 307 1.91 16.38 5.54
N ARG A 308 1.21 16.02 6.62
CA ARG A 308 0.55 14.72 6.79
C ARG A 308 -0.61 14.54 5.81
N GLY A 309 -1.37 15.59 5.55
CA GLY A 309 -2.43 15.58 4.53
C GLY A 309 -1.87 15.28 3.14
N GLY A 310 -0.75 15.90 2.77
CA GLY A 310 -0.07 15.63 1.51
C GLY A 310 0.48 14.20 1.40
N LEU A 311 0.92 13.58 2.52
CA LEU A 311 1.31 12.16 2.55
C LEU A 311 0.11 11.22 2.34
N LEU A 312 -1.05 11.53 2.92
CA LEU A 312 -2.17 10.59 3.03
C LEU A 312 -3.34 10.86 2.07
N HIS A 313 -3.29 11.93 1.25
CA HIS A 313 -4.42 12.34 0.40
C HIS A 313 -4.88 11.23 -0.56
N ASP A 314 -3.96 10.44 -1.05
CA ASP A 314 -4.17 9.35 -2.01
C ASP A 314 -4.37 7.97 -1.35
N LEU A 315 -4.40 7.85 0.00
CA LEU A 315 -4.53 6.56 0.69
C LEU A 315 -5.76 5.75 0.23
N GLY A 316 -6.83 6.43 -0.16
CA GLY A 316 -8.05 5.79 -0.63
C GLY A 316 -7.92 5.08 -1.99
N TYR A 317 -6.85 5.30 -2.74
CA TYR A 317 -6.55 4.49 -3.92
C TYR A 317 -6.24 3.03 -3.59
N ALA A 318 -6.11 2.68 -2.32
CA ALA A 318 -6.10 1.28 -1.90
C ALA A 318 -7.34 0.52 -2.40
N ALA A 319 -8.51 1.17 -2.43
CA ALA A 319 -9.78 0.61 -2.87
C ALA A 319 -9.99 0.63 -4.41
N ILE A 320 -9.04 1.17 -5.17
CA ILE A 320 -9.21 1.45 -6.61
C ILE A 320 -8.12 0.71 -7.40
N PRO A 321 -8.47 0.03 -8.51
CA PRO A 321 -7.47 -0.64 -9.35
C PRO A 321 -6.36 0.30 -9.83
N GLY A 322 -5.12 -0.18 -9.80
CA GLY A 322 -3.92 0.62 -10.05
C GLY A 322 -3.94 1.46 -11.34
N PRO A 323 -4.40 0.93 -12.50
CA PRO A 323 -4.46 1.70 -13.73
C PRO A 323 -5.31 2.97 -13.66
N GLN A 324 -6.35 2.98 -12.82
CA GLN A 324 -7.24 4.14 -12.68
C GLN A 324 -6.54 5.33 -12.02
N ARG A 325 -5.56 5.11 -11.14
CA ARG A 325 -4.76 6.18 -10.53
C ARG A 325 -3.91 6.94 -11.56
N LEU A 326 -3.53 6.26 -12.65
CA LEU A 326 -2.72 6.84 -13.72
C LEU A 326 -3.57 7.41 -14.86
N SER A 327 -4.89 7.24 -14.82
CA SER A 327 -5.79 7.71 -15.88
C SER A 327 -5.92 9.24 -15.84
N HIS A 328 -5.85 9.86 -17.03
CA HIS A 328 -6.11 11.29 -17.17
C HIS A 328 -7.60 11.63 -16.93
N ALA A 329 -8.50 10.76 -17.37
CA ALA A 329 -9.93 10.87 -17.08
C ALA A 329 -10.24 9.99 -15.86
N MET A 330 -10.39 10.62 -14.71
CA MET A 330 -10.71 9.91 -13.47
C MET A 330 -12.10 9.26 -13.58
N SER A 331 -12.16 7.94 -13.40
CA SER A 331 -13.42 7.20 -13.38
C SER A 331 -14.31 7.63 -12.21
N GLU A 332 -15.60 7.31 -12.26
CA GLU A 332 -16.50 7.56 -11.12
C GLU A 332 -15.97 6.90 -9.84
N GLN A 333 -15.48 5.67 -9.93
CA GLN A 333 -14.86 4.97 -8.81
C GLN A 333 -13.60 5.69 -8.33
N GLY A 334 -12.75 6.16 -9.25
CA GLY A 334 -11.54 6.92 -8.93
C GLY A 334 -11.85 8.20 -8.15
N ARG A 335 -12.97 8.85 -8.43
CA ARG A 335 -13.43 10.07 -7.72
C ARG A 335 -13.80 9.82 -6.26
N LEU A 336 -13.92 8.57 -5.83
CA LEU A 336 -14.25 8.23 -4.43
C LEU A 336 -13.01 8.02 -3.55
N HIS A 337 -11.78 8.09 -4.07
CA HIS A 337 -10.59 7.89 -3.22
C HIS A 337 -10.50 8.88 -2.05
N PRO A 338 -10.90 10.17 -2.12
CA PRO A 338 -10.88 11.04 -0.95
C PRO A 338 -11.86 10.58 0.14
N TYR A 339 -13.02 10.05 -0.28
CA TYR A 339 -13.99 9.47 0.63
C TYR A 339 -13.47 8.20 1.33
N TYR A 340 -12.83 7.29 0.58
CA TYR A 340 -12.24 6.10 1.19
C TYR A 340 -11.11 6.45 2.15
N ALA A 341 -10.23 7.38 1.77
CA ALA A 341 -9.15 7.85 2.64
C ALA A 341 -9.70 8.46 3.95
N GLN A 342 -10.73 9.30 3.86
CA GLN A 342 -11.39 9.87 5.03
C GLN A 342 -11.97 8.78 5.94
N ARG A 343 -12.69 7.80 5.39
CA ARG A 343 -13.26 6.69 6.17
C ARG A 343 -12.20 5.90 6.93
N LEU A 344 -11.05 5.64 6.30
CA LEU A 344 -9.94 4.95 6.95
C LEU A 344 -9.40 5.76 8.13
N LEU A 345 -9.10 7.04 7.91
CA LEU A 345 -8.47 7.89 8.94
C LEU A 345 -9.41 8.26 10.08
N HIS A 346 -10.71 8.35 9.84
CA HIS A 346 -11.69 8.66 10.89
C HIS A 346 -11.90 7.50 11.89
N ARG A 347 -11.35 6.31 11.62
CA ARG A 347 -11.32 5.22 12.61
C ARG A 347 -10.42 5.55 13.80
N ALA A 348 -9.36 6.34 13.60
CA ALA A 348 -8.46 6.80 14.65
C ALA A 348 -8.76 8.28 14.94
N PRO A 349 -9.29 8.63 16.13
CA PRO A 349 -9.69 10.00 16.45
C PRO A 349 -8.59 11.05 16.25
N GLY A 350 -7.32 10.69 16.55
CA GLY A 350 -6.17 11.57 16.35
C GLY A 350 -5.84 11.84 14.89
N LEU A 351 -6.28 10.98 13.94
CA LEU A 351 -6.11 11.16 12.50
C LEU A 351 -7.30 11.84 11.82
N ALA A 352 -8.42 12.00 12.52
CA ALA A 352 -9.63 12.58 11.94
C ALA A 352 -9.43 13.98 11.33
N PRO A 353 -8.61 14.90 11.90
CA PRO A 353 -8.32 16.19 11.28
C PRO A 353 -7.63 16.04 9.91
N ILE A 354 -6.74 15.06 9.75
CA ILE A 354 -6.09 14.75 8.47
C ILE A 354 -7.15 14.21 7.50
N GLY A 355 -7.99 13.27 7.96
CA GLY A 355 -9.08 12.70 7.16
C GLY A 355 -10.04 13.77 6.63
N THR A 356 -10.38 14.76 7.44
CA THR A 356 -11.22 15.89 7.04
C THR A 356 -10.54 16.75 5.98
N LEU A 357 -9.27 17.09 6.17
CA LEU A 357 -8.50 17.88 5.22
C LEU A 357 -8.40 17.20 3.84
N ILE A 358 -8.03 15.92 3.83
CA ILE A 358 -7.81 15.21 2.56
C ILE A 358 -9.12 14.88 1.82
N ALA A 359 -10.25 14.83 2.50
CA ALA A 359 -11.54 14.63 1.85
C ALA A 359 -11.89 15.74 0.84
N GLU A 360 -11.26 16.90 0.97
CA GLU A 360 -11.55 18.12 0.20
C GLU A 360 -10.50 18.45 -0.87
N HIS A 361 -9.43 17.65 -1.03
CA HIS A 361 -8.31 18.04 -1.89
C HIS A 361 -8.66 18.10 -3.40
N HIS A 362 -9.73 17.42 -3.82
CA HIS A 362 -10.27 17.53 -5.17
C HIS A 362 -11.53 18.39 -5.27
N GLU A 363 -11.96 19.02 -4.18
CA GLU A 363 -13.02 20.01 -4.25
C GLU A 363 -12.53 21.30 -4.93
N ARG A 364 -13.46 22.06 -5.52
CA ARG A 364 -13.17 23.27 -6.28
C ARG A 364 -14.06 24.42 -5.79
N LEU A 365 -13.55 25.65 -5.84
CA LEU A 365 -14.28 26.82 -5.33
C LEU A 365 -15.64 27.04 -6.02
N ASP A 366 -15.74 26.68 -7.28
CA ASP A 366 -16.96 26.78 -8.12
C ASP A 366 -17.93 25.61 -7.92
N GLY A 367 -17.56 24.58 -7.14
CA GLY A 367 -18.34 23.38 -6.91
C GLY A 367 -18.21 22.33 -8.03
N SER A 368 -17.29 22.50 -8.98
CA SER A 368 -17.01 21.50 -10.03
C SER A 368 -16.17 20.32 -9.54
N GLY A 369 -15.72 20.37 -8.29
CA GLY A 369 -14.93 19.32 -7.64
C GLY A 369 -15.74 18.08 -7.28
N PHE A 370 -15.13 17.17 -6.55
CA PHE A 370 -15.70 15.91 -6.10
C PHE A 370 -15.07 15.53 -4.74
N HIS A 371 -15.70 14.74 -3.94
CA HIS A 371 -16.90 13.91 -4.11
C HIS A 371 -18.18 14.56 -3.56
N ARG A 372 -18.08 15.74 -2.88
CA ARG A 372 -19.18 16.43 -2.21
C ARG A 372 -19.70 17.63 -3.00
N ALA A 373 -18.96 18.08 -4.01
CA ALA A 373 -19.21 19.32 -4.74
C ALA A 373 -19.30 20.55 -3.79
N SER A 374 -18.44 20.57 -2.75
CA SER A 374 -18.30 21.67 -1.80
C SER A 374 -17.86 22.95 -2.52
N ARG A 375 -18.28 24.11 -2.03
CA ARG A 375 -18.01 25.40 -2.67
C ARG A 375 -17.05 26.25 -1.85
N GLY A 376 -16.55 27.32 -2.43
CA GLY A 376 -15.55 28.19 -1.86
C GLY A 376 -15.71 28.51 -0.37
N PRO A 377 -16.89 28.94 0.14
CA PRO A 377 -17.07 29.25 1.56
C PRO A 377 -16.85 28.05 2.49
N ASP A 378 -17.11 26.83 2.01
CA ASP A 378 -17.03 25.60 2.80
C ASP A 378 -15.60 25.04 2.87
N LEU A 379 -14.71 25.46 1.96
CA LEU A 379 -13.34 24.94 1.86
C LEU A 379 -12.38 25.74 2.75
N SER A 380 -11.68 25.06 3.63
CA SER A 380 -10.67 25.69 4.50
C SER A 380 -9.48 26.22 3.70
N THR A 381 -8.71 27.12 4.29
CA THR A 381 -7.44 27.59 3.70
C THR A 381 -6.48 26.43 3.46
N LEU A 382 -6.44 25.44 4.37
CA LEU A 382 -5.56 24.27 4.25
C LEU A 382 -6.00 23.37 3.09
N SER A 383 -7.30 23.13 2.92
CA SER A 383 -7.84 22.35 1.80
C SER A 383 -7.50 22.98 0.46
N ARG A 384 -7.61 24.32 0.37
CA ARG A 384 -7.25 25.07 -0.84
C ARG A 384 -5.76 24.99 -1.15
N LEU A 385 -4.88 25.05 -0.13
CA LEU A 385 -3.43 24.88 -0.28
C LEU A 385 -3.08 23.48 -0.73
N LEU A 386 -3.64 22.46 -0.10
CA LEU A 386 -3.40 21.05 -0.47
C LEU A 386 -3.87 20.77 -1.90
N SER A 387 -5.08 21.23 -2.26
CA SER A 387 -5.63 21.09 -3.61
C SER A 387 -4.72 21.72 -4.69
N ALA A 388 -4.22 22.93 -4.45
CA ALA A 388 -3.32 23.59 -5.39
C ALA A 388 -1.95 22.88 -5.47
N ALA A 389 -1.42 22.36 -4.35
CA ALA A 389 -0.16 21.63 -4.31
C ALA A 389 -0.26 20.30 -5.08
N ASP A 390 -1.33 19.53 -4.87
CA ASP A 390 -1.58 18.29 -5.61
C ASP A 390 -1.78 18.56 -7.11
N CYS A 391 -2.57 19.57 -7.49
CA CYS A 391 -2.72 19.95 -8.90
C CYS A 391 -1.36 20.29 -9.56
N TYR A 392 -0.53 21.10 -8.91
CA TYR A 392 0.80 21.44 -9.44
C TYR A 392 1.66 20.20 -9.62
N GLN A 393 1.75 19.37 -8.57
CA GLN A 393 2.57 18.16 -8.59
C GLN A 393 2.09 17.20 -9.68
N THR A 394 0.78 16.94 -9.74
CA THR A 394 0.16 16.10 -10.77
C THR A 394 0.48 16.58 -12.19
N LEU A 395 0.45 17.89 -12.45
CA LEU A 395 0.77 18.46 -13.77
C LEU A 395 2.24 18.25 -14.15
N THR A 396 3.15 18.25 -13.17
CA THR A 396 4.60 18.09 -13.41
C THR A 396 5.06 16.64 -13.45
N GLU A 397 4.13 15.68 -13.41
CA GLU A 397 4.39 14.24 -13.51
C GLU A 397 3.86 13.64 -14.81
N THR A 398 4.59 12.65 -15.35
CA THR A 398 4.07 11.80 -16.42
C THR A 398 3.05 10.83 -15.83
N ARG A 399 1.81 10.85 -16.32
CA ARG A 399 0.74 9.95 -15.87
C ARG A 399 0.08 9.25 -17.07
N GLY A 400 0.30 7.95 -17.17
CA GLY A 400 -0.18 7.15 -18.29
C GLY A 400 0.35 7.68 -19.63
N ARG A 401 -0.53 8.20 -20.48
CA ARG A 401 -0.17 8.78 -21.79
C ARG A 401 0.10 10.29 -21.75
N ARG A 402 -0.15 10.93 -20.61
CA ARG A 402 0.08 12.38 -20.47
C ARG A 402 1.52 12.63 -20.03
N GLU A 403 2.27 13.31 -20.86
CA GLU A 403 3.61 13.80 -20.54
C GLU A 403 3.58 14.86 -19.42
N ALA A 404 4.66 14.92 -18.65
CA ALA A 404 4.86 15.95 -17.63
C ALA A 404 4.92 17.34 -18.27
N LEU A 405 4.18 18.28 -17.71
CA LEU A 405 4.34 19.69 -18.07
C LEU A 405 5.63 20.26 -17.46
N THR A 406 6.24 21.19 -18.16
CA THR A 406 7.32 22.00 -17.56
C THR A 406 6.78 22.80 -16.38
N PRO A 407 7.61 23.17 -15.39
CA PRO A 407 7.17 24.01 -14.27
C PRO A 407 6.49 25.31 -14.70
N LYS A 408 6.92 25.89 -15.82
CA LYS A 408 6.33 27.11 -16.39
C LYS A 408 4.92 26.86 -16.93
N GLN A 409 4.72 25.73 -17.64
CA GLN A 409 3.42 25.35 -18.17
C GLN A 409 2.45 24.98 -17.03
N ALA A 410 2.89 24.19 -16.06
CA ALA A 410 2.08 23.85 -14.86
C ALA A 410 1.65 25.12 -14.11
N ALA A 411 2.57 26.07 -13.90
CA ALA A 411 2.24 27.35 -13.28
C ALA A 411 1.23 28.18 -14.08
N GLN A 412 1.30 28.12 -15.41
CA GLN A 412 0.34 28.80 -16.27
C GLN A 412 -1.05 28.17 -16.14
N THR A 413 -1.14 26.84 -16.16
CA THR A 413 -2.42 26.10 -15.98
C THR A 413 -3.06 26.45 -14.63
N LEU A 414 -2.31 26.43 -13.52
CA LEU A 414 -2.86 26.80 -12.20
C LEU A 414 -3.39 28.25 -12.16
N ARG A 415 -2.71 29.19 -12.84
CA ARG A 415 -3.20 30.57 -12.91
C ARG A 415 -4.46 30.69 -13.75
N GLU A 416 -4.61 29.89 -14.80
CA GLU A 416 -5.81 29.82 -15.64
C GLU A 416 -6.97 29.24 -14.83
N ASP A 417 -6.78 28.14 -14.11
CA ASP A 417 -7.78 27.53 -13.23
C ASP A 417 -8.22 28.51 -12.11
N SER A 418 -7.27 29.28 -11.58
CA SER A 418 -7.58 30.33 -10.59
C SER A 418 -8.41 31.47 -11.18
N ARG A 419 -8.10 31.91 -12.43
CA ARG A 419 -8.91 32.95 -13.11
C ARG A 419 -10.30 32.45 -13.48
N ALA A 420 -10.42 31.17 -13.81
CA ALA A 420 -11.69 30.51 -14.07
C ALA A 420 -12.54 30.32 -12.79
N GLY A 421 -11.97 30.53 -11.60
CA GLY A 421 -12.66 30.43 -10.33
C GLY A 421 -12.71 29.02 -9.73
N SER A 422 -12.00 28.06 -10.31
CA SER A 422 -11.94 26.68 -9.77
C SER A 422 -10.92 26.53 -8.64
N LEU A 423 -9.76 27.19 -8.72
CA LEU A 423 -8.73 27.20 -7.68
C LEU A 423 -8.62 28.55 -6.96
N CYS A 424 -8.21 28.52 -5.70
CA CYS A 424 -7.98 29.72 -4.89
C CYS A 424 -6.71 30.45 -5.33
N GLY A 425 -6.82 31.73 -5.76
CA GLY A 425 -5.69 32.54 -6.22
C GLY A 425 -4.58 32.71 -5.19
N GLN A 426 -4.94 32.86 -3.91
CA GLN A 426 -3.95 32.95 -2.82
C GLN A 426 -3.20 31.64 -2.62
N ALA A 427 -3.92 30.50 -2.66
CA ALA A 427 -3.30 29.18 -2.55
C ALA A 427 -2.38 28.91 -3.75
N VAL A 428 -2.83 29.22 -4.98
CA VAL A 428 -2.02 29.09 -6.19
C VAL A 428 -0.74 29.95 -6.09
N ALA A 429 -0.86 31.20 -5.66
CA ALA A 429 0.31 32.07 -5.49
C ALA A 429 1.31 31.49 -4.48
N ALA A 430 0.84 31.01 -3.33
CA ALA A 430 1.69 30.40 -2.30
C ALA A 430 2.39 29.13 -2.80
N VAL A 431 1.68 28.26 -3.53
CA VAL A 431 2.24 27.03 -4.11
C VAL A 431 3.30 27.35 -5.17
N LEU A 432 3.04 28.29 -6.06
CA LEU A 432 4.00 28.68 -7.11
C LEU A 432 5.25 29.33 -6.54
N GLU A 433 5.14 30.16 -5.49
CA GLU A 433 6.28 30.70 -4.77
C GLU A 433 7.10 29.59 -4.09
N ALA A 434 6.42 28.68 -3.39
CA ALA A 434 7.06 27.52 -2.75
C ALA A 434 7.76 26.61 -3.76
N ALA A 435 7.17 26.36 -4.92
CA ALA A 435 7.74 25.56 -5.99
C ALA A 435 9.04 26.19 -6.55
N GLY A 436 9.12 27.50 -6.65
CA GLY A 436 10.33 28.23 -7.02
C GLY A 436 11.45 28.11 -5.99
N GLN A 437 11.13 28.04 -4.70
CA GLN A 437 12.09 27.86 -3.60
C GLN A 437 12.55 26.40 -3.45
N THR A 438 11.67 25.43 -3.65
CA THR A 438 11.99 23.98 -3.58
C THR A 438 12.81 23.49 -4.76
N GLY A 439 12.86 24.25 -5.87
CA GLY A 439 13.68 23.95 -7.05
C GLY A 439 15.20 24.00 -6.81
N ARG A 440 15.69 24.40 -5.63
CA ARG A 440 17.10 24.24 -5.23
C ARG A 440 17.34 22.76 -4.91
N ARG A 441 17.95 22.06 -5.86
CA ARG A 441 18.46 20.69 -5.70
C ARG A 441 19.22 20.56 -4.38
N LYS A 442 18.71 19.79 -3.41
CA LYS A 442 19.58 19.13 -2.45
C LYS A 442 20.50 18.22 -3.26
N LYS A 443 21.81 18.50 -3.28
CA LYS A 443 22.81 17.55 -3.78
C LYS A 443 22.54 16.24 -3.04
N VAL A 444 22.22 15.19 -3.80
CA VAL A 444 22.12 13.83 -3.26
C VAL A 444 23.52 13.48 -2.75
N ALA A 445 23.73 13.57 -1.45
CA ALA A 445 24.94 13.09 -0.80
C ALA A 445 25.05 11.58 -1.04
N HIS A 446 26.27 11.04 -0.98
CA HIS A 446 26.50 9.60 -1.10
C HIS A 446 25.54 8.82 -0.19
N VAL A 447 24.52 8.17 -0.78
CA VAL A 447 23.50 7.41 -0.04
C VAL A 447 23.90 5.95 -0.09
N ALA A 448 24.11 5.33 1.06
CA ALA A 448 24.39 3.89 1.23
C ALA A 448 25.51 3.34 0.34
N GLY A 449 26.52 4.13 0.02
CA GLY A 449 27.65 3.70 -0.82
C GLY A 449 27.29 3.50 -2.30
N LEU A 450 26.13 3.98 -2.76
CA LEU A 450 25.73 3.94 -4.16
C LEU A 450 26.50 4.98 -4.97
N THR A 451 26.94 4.59 -6.16
CA THR A 451 27.49 5.52 -7.15
C THR A 451 26.39 6.33 -7.82
N ALA A 452 26.72 7.43 -8.48
CA ALA A 452 25.74 8.23 -9.23
C ALA A 452 25.00 7.38 -10.27
N ARG A 453 25.69 6.45 -10.94
CA ARG A 453 25.08 5.55 -11.93
C ARG A 453 24.14 4.52 -11.30
N GLU A 454 24.48 3.99 -10.13
CA GLU A 454 23.58 3.10 -9.38
C GLU A 454 22.35 3.83 -8.88
N ILE A 455 22.45 5.11 -8.51
CA ILE A 455 21.28 5.94 -8.13
C ILE A 455 20.36 6.15 -9.34
N GLU A 456 20.89 6.45 -10.53
CA GLU A 456 20.09 6.57 -11.76
C GLU A 456 19.34 5.26 -12.08
N ILE A 457 20.03 4.14 -12.00
CA ILE A 457 19.44 2.80 -12.22
C ILE A 457 18.39 2.49 -11.14
N LEU A 458 18.68 2.79 -9.88
CA LEU A 458 17.72 2.59 -8.78
C LEU A 458 16.45 3.43 -8.99
N GLN A 459 16.59 4.68 -9.43
CA GLN A 459 15.45 5.54 -9.74
C GLN A 459 14.60 4.99 -10.88
N ALA A 460 15.21 4.55 -11.96
CA ALA A 460 14.52 3.97 -13.11
C ALA A 460 13.87 2.62 -12.72
N LEU A 461 14.56 1.80 -11.92
CA LEU A 461 14.04 0.55 -11.39
C LEU A 461 12.81 0.80 -10.51
N ALA A 462 12.88 1.72 -9.57
CA ALA A 462 11.81 2.05 -8.64
C ALA A 462 10.55 2.60 -9.33
N ARG A 463 10.71 3.24 -10.50
CA ARG A 463 9.60 3.68 -11.36
C ARG A 463 8.97 2.57 -12.22
N GLY A 464 9.30 1.31 -11.98
CA GLY A 464 8.74 0.18 -12.74
C GLY A 464 9.47 -0.14 -14.05
N GLY A 465 10.59 0.52 -14.38
CA GLY A 465 11.34 0.30 -15.60
C GLY A 465 11.81 -1.15 -15.74
N ALA A 466 11.46 -1.84 -16.83
CA ALA A 466 12.02 -3.15 -17.15
C ALA A 466 13.51 -3.03 -17.52
N ASN A 467 14.35 -4.04 -17.21
CA ASN A 467 15.80 -3.98 -17.43
C ASN A 467 16.18 -3.60 -18.86
N LYS A 468 15.42 -4.09 -19.87
CA LYS A 468 15.63 -3.71 -21.28
C LYS A 468 15.32 -2.23 -21.55
N TYR A 469 14.32 -1.67 -20.88
CA TYR A 469 13.97 -0.24 -20.99
C TYR A 469 15.04 0.62 -20.33
N ILE A 470 15.46 0.28 -19.10
CA ILE A 470 16.54 0.96 -18.37
C ILE A 470 17.85 0.93 -19.19
N ALA A 471 18.15 -0.21 -19.80
CA ALA A 471 19.32 -0.38 -20.64
C ALA A 471 19.30 0.58 -21.84
N ARG A 472 18.17 0.72 -22.50
CA ARG A 472 17.99 1.63 -23.64
C ARG A 472 18.07 3.10 -23.21
N GLU A 473 17.37 3.46 -22.12
CA GLU A 473 17.34 4.83 -21.60
C GLU A 473 18.73 5.33 -21.16
N LEU A 474 19.51 4.43 -20.55
CA LEU A 474 20.82 4.76 -20.00
C LEU A 474 22.00 4.37 -20.92
N GLU A 475 21.73 3.95 -22.17
CA GLU A 475 22.71 3.53 -23.16
C GLU A 475 23.65 2.42 -22.65
N LEU A 476 23.07 1.42 -21.97
CA LEU A 476 23.76 0.26 -21.41
C LEU A 476 23.30 -1.06 -22.06
N SER A 477 24.08 -2.14 -21.86
CA SER A 477 23.56 -3.48 -22.15
C SER A 477 22.59 -3.96 -21.06
N PRO A 478 21.56 -4.78 -21.38
CA PRO A 478 20.69 -5.38 -20.37
C PRO A 478 21.47 -6.14 -19.29
N LYS A 479 22.55 -6.83 -19.64
CA LYS A 479 23.43 -7.54 -18.71
C LYS A 479 24.16 -6.59 -17.77
N THR A 480 24.58 -5.43 -18.25
CA THR A 480 25.20 -4.39 -17.43
C THR A 480 24.20 -3.83 -16.40
N VAL A 481 22.94 -3.61 -16.81
CA VAL A 481 21.87 -3.19 -15.89
C VAL A 481 21.62 -4.25 -14.82
N ASP A 482 21.53 -5.53 -15.18
CA ASP A 482 21.38 -6.63 -14.22
C ASP A 482 22.54 -6.65 -13.19
N ASN A 483 23.77 -6.48 -13.62
CA ASN A 483 24.93 -6.42 -12.71
C ASN A 483 24.84 -5.24 -11.74
N HIS A 484 24.42 -4.06 -12.22
CA HIS A 484 24.22 -2.91 -11.35
C HIS A 484 23.06 -3.13 -10.35
N ILE A 485 21.97 -3.75 -10.78
CA ILE A 485 20.84 -4.07 -9.89
C ILE A 485 21.30 -5.03 -8.78
N GLN A 486 22.07 -6.05 -9.09
CA GLN A 486 22.65 -6.95 -8.08
C GLN A 486 23.56 -6.20 -7.10
N SER A 487 24.42 -5.32 -7.62
CA SER A 487 25.28 -4.46 -6.78
C SER A 487 24.47 -3.54 -5.89
N ILE A 488 23.41 -2.91 -6.41
CA ILE A 488 22.48 -2.06 -5.65
C ILE A 488 21.84 -2.88 -4.52
N TYR A 489 21.27 -4.05 -4.84
CA TYR A 489 20.62 -4.90 -3.84
C TYR A 489 21.58 -5.31 -2.71
N ALA A 490 22.80 -5.71 -3.06
CA ALA A 490 23.81 -6.04 -2.07
C ALA A 490 24.18 -4.86 -1.16
N LYS A 491 24.33 -3.64 -1.72
CA LYS A 491 24.67 -2.43 -0.97
C LYS A 491 23.52 -1.96 -0.06
N LEU A 492 22.29 -2.15 -0.50
CA LEU A 492 21.10 -1.75 0.24
C LEU A 492 20.61 -2.81 1.25
N GLY A 493 21.14 -4.02 1.19
CA GLY A 493 20.68 -5.14 2.00
C GLY A 493 19.25 -5.56 1.68
N VAL A 494 18.83 -5.39 0.42
CA VAL A 494 17.49 -5.78 -0.08
C VAL A 494 17.62 -6.90 -1.12
N LYS A 495 16.55 -7.66 -1.32
CA LYS A 495 16.56 -8.79 -2.25
C LYS A 495 15.64 -8.58 -3.45
N THR A 496 14.77 -7.58 -3.40
CA THR A 496 13.69 -7.39 -4.36
C THR A 496 13.60 -5.95 -4.87
N ARG A 497 12.88 -5.78 -5.99
CA ARG A 497 12.53 -4.46 -6.52
C ARG A 497 11.70 -3.68 -5.50
N GLY A 498 10.71 -4.32 -4.86
CA GLY A 498 9.86 -3.69 -3.85
C GLY A 498 10.68 -3.13 -2.69
N GLY A 499 11.60 -3.92 -2.14
CA GLY A 499 12.54 -3.47 -1.10
C GLY A 499 13.41 -2.30 -1.55
N ALA A 500 13.94 -2.35 -2.79
CA ALA A 500 14.73 -1.27 -3.36
C ALA A 500 13.89 0.01 -3.59
N THR A 501 12.64 -0.14 -4.00
CA THR A 501 11.71 0.98 -4.18
C THR A 501 11.39 1.65 -2.84
N LEU A 502 11.08 0.88 -1.80
CA LEU A 502 10.85 1.42 -0.45
C LEU A 502 12.09 2.17 0.07
N PHE A 503 13.28 1.61 -0.13
CA PHE A 503 14.51 2.32 0.24
C PHE A 503 14.66 3.64 -0.50
N ALA A 504 14.38 3.66 -1.81
CA ALA A 504 14.48 4.87 -2.62
C ALA A 504 13.45 5.93 -2.20
N LEU A 505 12.23 5.53 -1.82
CA LEU A 505 11.19 6.39 -1.25
C LEU A 505 11.64 6.97 0.09
N GLU A 506 12.05 6.12 1.03
CA GLU A 506 12.51 6.51 2.36
C GLU A 506 13.65 7.54 2.31
N ARG A 507 14.60 7.37 1.40
CA ARG A 507 15.75 8.26 1.23
C ARG A 507 15.48 9.47 0.33
N GLY A 508 14.25 9.66 -0.15
CA GLY A 508 13.89 10.77 -1.02
C GLY A 508 14.66 10.77 -2.35
N LEU A 509 15.07 9.59 -2.82
CA LEU A 509 15.80 9.44 -4.08
C LEU A 509 14.87 9.53 -5.29
N LEU A 510 13.58 9.26 -5.11
CA LEU A 510 12.58 9.36 -6.16
C LEU A 510 12.06 10.80 -6.21
N GLN A 511 12.37 11.47 -7.30
CA GLN A 511 11.75 12.75 -7.62
C GLN A 511 10.77 12.52 -8.75
N PRO A 512 9.47 12.86 -8.57
CA PRO A 512 8.53 12.84 -9.67
C PRO A 512 9.01 13.80 -10.77
N GLY A 513 9.03 13.35 -12.03
CA GLY A 513 9.15 14.26 -13.16
C GLY A 513 10.54 14.52 -13.75
N LYS A 514 11.43 13.51 -13.86
CA LYS A 514 12.51 13.50 -14.85
C LYS A 514 12.58 12.13 -15.52
N THR A 515 11.98 12.03 -16.65
CA THR A 515 12.42 11.17 -17.77
C THR A 515 13.35 11.99 -18.64
#